data_1ecd3c62789cce3ad98c9d12740a30d0
#
_entry.id   1ecd3c62789cce3ad98c9d12740a30d0
#
_cell.length_a   1.000
_cell.length_b   1.000
_cell.length_c   1.000
_cell.angle_alpha   90.00
_cell.angle_beta   90.00
_cell.angle_gamma   90.00
#
_symmetry.space_group_name_H-M   'P 1'
#
loop_
_entity.id
_entity.type
_entity.pdbx_description
1 polymer ?
#
loop_
_entity_poly.entity_id
_entity_poly.type
_entity_poly.pdbx_seq_one_letter_code
_entity_poly.pdbx_strand_id
1 'polypeptide(L)'
;MTGSSLATWRGSPNHYQGRGGCHVTHITLHIMVGTLAGTDACFRRASFKAASHYGVGGDGSIYQWVDEDDGSWADANKMSDCSGVTIEHAGGLASVPVTEAEIEASARLCADIARRHNLGRLWHDGLNGNVWLHREIPGTDHYGCPDNTVNGLPVGRIIDRANQINNQGEDMPVKTDPIEWYGNTVTVEYALQDLTHRVDALAARLGPISEQFPFDYLPAILNNIESTYLAVNGLKPGDGKGLTDEQVKKLADSLKTSLGQQVAAELAKRLND
;
A
#
# COMPACT_ATOMS: atom_id res chain seq x y z
N MET A 1 -9.56 13.30 -22.51
CA MET A 1 -8.46 12.43 -22.11
C MET A 1 -8.41 12.46 -20.59
N THR A 2 -8.68 11.33 -20.01
CA THR A 2 -8.71 11.12 -18.57
C THR A 2 -7.44 10.39 -18.15
N GLY A 3 -6.78 10.87 -17.09
CA GLY A 3 -5.56 10.25 -16.62
C GLY A 3 -4.83 11.08 -15.56
N SER A 4 -3.69 10.58 -15.13
CA SER A 4 -2.86 11.21 -14.09
C SER A 4 -2.07 12.39 -14.65
N SER A 5 -2.09 13.52 -13.93
CA SER A 5 -1.23 14.67 -14.23
C SER A 5 0.27 14.39 -14.03
N LEU A 6 0.61 13.26 -13.41
CA LEU A 6 2.00 12.81 -13.23
C LEU A 6 2.60 12.23 -14.51
N ALA A 7 1.77 11.87 -15.49
CA ALA A 7 2.20 11.13 -16.66
C ALA A 7 2.33 12.01 -17.90
N THR A 8 3.29 11.67 -18.75
CA THR A 8 3.41 12.23 -20.10
C THR A 8 2.58 11.38 -21.06
N TRP A 9 1.63 12.00 -21.76
CA TRP A 9 0.83 11.32 -22.77
C TRP A 9 1.68 10.86 -23.97
N ARG A 10 1.52 9.59 -24.35
CA ARG A 10 2.22 8.98 -25.49
C ARG A 10 1.26 8.44 -26.55
N GLY A 11 0.12 7.91 -26.12
CA GLY A 11 -0.90 7.31 -26.95
C GLY A 11 -0.52 5.95 -27.53
N SER A 12 -1.48 5.01 -27.51
CA SER A 12 -1.37 3.70 -28.16
C SER A 12 -2.64 3.41 -28.94
N PRO A 13 -2.54 2.78 -30.13
CA PRO A 13 -3.72 2.30 -30.85
C PRO A 13 -4.26 0.96 -30.31
N ASN A 14 -3.59 0.35 -29.33
CA ASN A 14 -3.90 -0.99 -28.82
C ASN A 14 -4.72 -0.90 -27.54
N HIS A 15 -6.02 -0.63 -27.66
CA HIS A 15 -6.94 -0.53 -26.53
C HIS A 15 -8.38 -0.81 -26.99
N TYR A 16 -9.28 -1.06 -26.04
CA TYR A 16 -10.72 -1.06 -26.29
C TYR A 16 -11.22 0.38 -26.24
N GLN A 17 -12.13 0.75 -27.14
CA GLN A 17 -12.83 2.03 -27.05
C GLN A 17 -13.90 1.96 -25.95
N GLY A 18 -13.74 2.78 -24.93
CA GLY A 18 -14.55 2.75 -23.73
C GLY A 18 -14.31 1.51 -22.86
N ARG A 19 -14.91 1.49 -21.69
CA ARG A 19 -14.82 0.38 -20.74
C ARG A 19 -15.98 -0.61 -20.80
N GLY A 20 -16.83 -0.53 -21.84
CA GLY A 20 -17.97 -1.45 -22.01
C GLY A 20 -18.97 -1.43 -20.86
N GLY A 21 -19.08 -0.32 -20.11
CA GLY A 21 -19.93 -0.17 -18.95
C GLY A 21 -19.29 -0.56 -17.62
N CYS A 22 -18.04 -1.02 -17.61
CA CYS A 22 -17.30 -1.29 -16.39
C CYS A 22 -16.81 0.01 -15.71
N HIS A 23 -16.77 -0.03 -14.38
CA HIS A 23 -16.07 0.97 -13.56
C HIS A 23 -14.70 0.46 -13.17
N VAL A 24 -13.76 1.36 -12.89
CA VAL A 24 -12.45 0.99 -12.35
C VAL A 24 -12.63 0.48 -10.93
N THR A 25 -12.18 -0.74 -10.67
CA THR A 25 -12.27 -1.44 -9.38
C THR A 25 -10.91 -1.85 -8.83
N HIS A 26 -9.87 -1.84 -9.67
CA HIS A 26 -8.53 -2.29 -9.29
C HIS A 26 -7.44 -1.65 -10.15
N ILE A 27 -6.21 -1.79 -9.67
CA ILE A 27 -4.97 -1.49 -10.40
C ILE A 27 -4.30 -2.82 -10.70
N THR A 28 -3.91 -3.09 -11.94
CA THR A 28 -3.07 -4.25 -12.28
C THR A 28 -1.62 -3.83 -12.46
N LEU A 29 -0.72 -4.50 -11.75
CA LEU A 29 0.71 -4.25 -11.84
C LEU A 29 1.39 -5.28 -12.76
N HIS A 30 2.24 -4.76 -13.66
CA HIS A 30 3.02 -5.53 -14.64
C HIS A 30 4.50 -5.18 -14.56
N ILE A 31 5.34 -6.01 -15.18
CA ILE A 31 6.76 -5.74 -15.42
C ILE A 31 7.10 -5.93 -16.89
N MET A 32 7.79 -4.94 -17.46
CA MET A 32 8.05 -4.83 -18.91
C MET A 32 8.97 -5.91 -19.47
N VAL A 33 9.73 -6.59 -18.61
CA VAL A 33 10.91 -7.39 -19.05
C VAL A 33 11.79 -6.54 -19.99
N GLY A 34 12.05 -5.31 -19.57
CA GLY A 34 12.71 -4.29 -20.38
C GLY A 34 12.66 -2.90 -19.77
N THR A 35 12.80 -1.89 -20.63
CA THR A 35 12.83 -0.46 -20.27
C THR A 35 11.58 0.27 -20.73
N LEU A 36 11.26 1.41 -20.09
CA LEU A 36 10.14 2.27 -20.48
C LEU A 36 10.23 2.70 -21.96
N ALA A 37 11.40 3.07 -22.44
CA ALA A 37 11.60 3.48 -23.84
C ALA A 37 11.38 2.32 -24.82
N GLY A 38 11.81 1.10 -24.48
CA GLY A 38 11.56 -0.10 -25.29
C GLY A 38 10.09 -0.44 -25.37
N THR A 39 9.38 -0.39 -24.25
CA THR A 39 7.95 -0.63 -24.15
C THR A 39 7.15 0.45 -24.90
N ASP A 40 7.52 1.74 -24.79
CA ASP A 40 6.92 2.83 -25.58
C ASP A 40 7.00 2.55 -27.09
N ALA A 41 8.18 2.15 -27.56
CA ALA A 41 8.36 1.81 -28.97
C ALA A 41 7.50 0.62 -29.43
N CYS A 42 7.19 -0.32 -28.52
CA CYS A 42 6.31 -1.45 -28.79
C CYS A 42 4.82 -1.06 -28.79
N PHE A 43 4.37 -0.42 -27.71
CA PHE A 43 2.95 -0.11 -27.49
C PHE A 43 2.37 0.87 -28.51
N ARG A 44 3.20 1.74 -29.08
CA ARG A 44 2.80 2.68 -30.14
C ARG A 44 2.64 2.08 -31.51
N ARG A 45 3.00 0.81 -31.69
CA ARG A 45 2.79 0.08 -32.96
C ARG A 45 1.48 -0.68 -32.91
N ALA A 46 0.58 -0.44 -33.86
CA ALA A 46 -0.69 -1.16 -33.96
C ALA A 46 -0.51 -2.68 -34.12
N SER A 47 0.61 -3.12 -34.71
CA SER A 47 0.91 -4.55 -34.90
C SER A 47 1.31 -5.27 -33.61
N PHE A 48 1.64 -4.54 -32.54
CA PHE A 48 2.08 -5.15 -31.28
C PHE A 48 0.92 -5.78 -30.49
N LYS A 49 -0.30 -5.25 -30.63
CA LYS A 49 -1.53 -5.79 -30.07
C LYS A 49 -1.60 -5.85 -28.54
N ALA A 50 -0.79 -5.04 -27.85
CA ALA A 50 -0.83 -4.87 -26.40
C ALA A 50 -0.49 -3.43 -26.02
N ALA A 51 -1.09 -2.92 -24.96
CA ALA A 51 -0.67 -1.73 -24.25
C ALA A 51 -1.35 -1.67 -22.87
N SER A 52 -0.65 -1.14 -21.88
CA SER A 52 -1.20 -0.76 -20.57
C SER A 52 -1.63 0.72 -20.57
N HIS A 53 -2.36 1.13 -19.52
CA HIS A 53 -2.67 2.55 -19.34
C HIS A 53 -1.41 3.36 -19.10
N TYR A 54 -0.54 2.87 -18.21
CA TYR A 54 0.67 3.58 -17.78
C TYR A 54 1.91 2.70 -17.85
N GLY A 55 3.05 3.37 -17.86
CA GLY A 55 4.34 2.76 -17.62
C GLY A 55 5.24 3.65 -16.77
N VAL A 56 6.01 3.04 -15.89
CA VAL A 56 6.96 3.69 -15.00
C VAL A 56 8.37 3.26 -15.37
N GLY A 57 9.25 4.23 -15.55
CA GLY A 57 10.66 4.00 -15.86
C GLY A 57 11.54 3.95 -14.62
N GLY A 58 12.72 3.35 -14.75
CA GLY A 58 13.71 3.30 -13.70
C GLY A 58 14.21 4.67 -13.23
N ASP A 59 14.02 5.73 -14.00
CA ASP A 59 14.31 7.12 -13.64
C ASP A 59 13.13 7.83 -12.95
N GLY A 60 11.99 7.15 -12.75
CA GLY A 60 10.76 7.70 -12.21
C GLY A 60 9.88 8.40 -13.24
N SER A 61 10.23 8.41 -14.51
CA SER A 61 9.38 8.93 -15.60
C SER A 61 8.12 8.09 -15.73
N ILE A 62 6.95 8.75 -15.94
CA ILE A 62 5.66 8.08 -16.13
C ILE A 62 5.14 8.41 -17.52
N TYR A 63 4.78 7.38 -18.29
CA TYR A 63 4.11 7.52 -19.58
C TYR A 63 2.67 7.04 -19.46
N GLN A 64 1.75 7.68 -20.21
CA GLN A 64 0.38 7.21 -20.38
C GLN A 64 0.15 6.85 -21.86
N TRP A 65 -0.29 5.62 -22.12
CA TRP A 65 -0.56 5.13 -23.47
C TRP A 65 -2.04 4.97 -23.77
N VAL A 66 -2.85 4.64 -22.75
CA VAL A 66 -4.29 4.44 -22.92
C VAL A 66 -5.04 5.42 -22.02
N ASP A 67 -6.11 6.01 -22.52
CA ASP A 67 -7.01 6.87 -21.75
C ASP A 67 -7.71 6.04 -20.67
N GLU A 68 -7.85 6.57 -19.46
CA GLU A 68 -8.53 5.83 -18.39
C GLU A 68 -10.03 5.65 -18.62
N ASP A 69 -10.63 6.36 -19.59
CA ASP A 69 -12.00 6.11 -20.01
C ASP A 69 -12.10 4.91 -20.98
N ASP A 70 -10.97 4.37 -21.43
CA ASP A 70 -10.86 3.21 -22.30
C ASP A 70 -10.35 1.98 -21.53
N GLY A 71 -10.53 0.77 -22.07
CA GLY A 71 -9.93 -0.45 -21.53
C GLY A 71 -8.59 -0.73 -22.18
N SER A 72 -7.62 -1.20 -21.40
CA SER A 72 -6.30 -1.57 -21.93
C SER A 72 -6.33 -2.91 -22.71
N TRP A 73 -5.19 -3.26 -23.32
CA TRP A 73 -4.93 -4.63 -23.83
C TRP A 73 -3.68 -5.17 -23.13
N ALA A 74 -3.67 -5.15 -21.79
CA ALA A 74 -2.51 -5.54 -21.00
C ALA A 74 -2.68 -6.90 -20.33
N ASP A 75 -3.89 -7.22 -19.89
CA ASP A 75 -4.17 -8.38 -19.04
C ASP A 75 -4.52 -9.65 -19.84
N ALA A 76 -4.67 -9.53 -21.16
CA ALA A 76 -5.23 -10.58 -22.03
C ALA A 76 -6.58 -11.13 -21.52
N ASN A 77 -7.25 -10.38 -20.65
CA ASN A 77 -8.53 -10.69 -20.06
C ASN A 77 -9.45 -9.47 -20.15
N LYS A 78 -10.45 -9.51 -21.01
CA LYS A 78 -11.30 -8.36 -21.30
C LYS A 78 -12.00 -7.79 -20.07
N MET A 79 -12.40 -8.61 -19.10
CA MET A 79 -13.05 -8.12 -17.89
C MET A 79 -12.06 -7.35 -17.02
N SER A 80 -10.84 -7.86 -16.83
CA SER A 80 -9.77 -7.17 -16.13
C SER A 80 -9.35 -5.89 -16.85
N ASP A 81 -9.10 -5.98 -18.17
CA ASP A 81 -8.72 -4.83 -19.00
C ASP A 81 -9.74 -3.68 -18.95
N CYS A 82 -11.05 -4.02 -18.87
CA CYS A 82 -12.11 -3.01 -18.81
C CYS A 82 -12.37 -2.46 -17.40
N SER A 83 -12.07 -3.23 -16.35
CA SER A 83 -12.32 -2.82 -14.95
C SER A 83 -11.06 -2.46 -14.17
N GLY A 84 -9.88 -2.58 -14.77
CA GLY A 84 -8.59 -2.22 -14.18
C GLY A 84 -7.97 -0.96 -14.77
N VAL A 85 -7.07 -0.34 -14.02
CA VAL A 85 -6.02 0.56 -14.55
C VAL A 85 -4.70 -0.19 -14.49
N THR A 86 -4.07 -0.43 -15.64
CA THR A 86 -2.89 -1.29 -15.77
C THR A 86 -1.62 -0.46 -15.81
N ILE A 87 -0.57 -0.87 -15.10
CA ILE A 87 0.70 -0.16 -14.98
C ILE A 87 1.85 -1.11 -15.23
N GLU A 88 2.65 -0.82 -16.23
CA GLU A 88 3.91 -1.50 -16.56
C GLU A 88 5.09 -0.85 -15.82
N HIS A 89 6.05 -1.65 -15.39
CA HIS A 89 7.25 -1.19 -14.68
C HIS A 89 8.51 -1.66 -15.38
N ALA A 90 9.50 -0.79 -15.48
CA ALA A 90 10.80 -1.20 -15.98
C ALA A 90 11.42 -2.27 -15.07
N GLY A 91 12.02 -3.30 -15.63
CA GLY A 91 12.57 -4.39 -14.83
C GLY A 91 12.47 -5.75 -15.51
N GLY A 92 12.48 -6.81 -14.73
CA GLY A 92 12.36 -8.18 -15.23
C GLY A 92 13.61 -8.73 -15.93
N LEU A 93 14.67 -7.93 -16.05
CA LEU A 93 15.97 -8.30 -16.63
C LEU A 93 17.10 -7.98 -15.64
N ALA A 94 18.16 -8.79 -15.63
CA ALA A 94 19.33 -8.55 -14.78
C ALA A 94 20.00 -7.18 -15.03
N SER A 95 19.92 -6.67 -16.27
CA SER A 95 20.46 -5.38 -16.66
C SER A 95 19.54 -4.19 -16.42
N VAL A 96 18.30 -4.42 -15.97
CA VAL A 96 17.30 -3.38 -15.71
C VAL A 96 16.80 -3.55 -14.27
N PRO A 97 17.47 -2.92 -13.29
CA PRO A 97 17.05 -2.99 -11.90
C PRO A 97 15.81 -2.12 -11.67
N VAL A 98 14.93 -2.57 -10.79
CA VAL A 98 13.88 -1.71 -10.21
C VAL A 98 14.56 -0.73 -9.24
N THR A 99 14.33 0.56 -9.43
CA THR A 99 14.98 1.63 -8.66
C THR A 99 14.06 2.24 -7.60
N GLU A 100 14.63 2.97 -6.64
CA GLU A 100 13.84 3.74 -5.65
C GLU A 100 13.01 4.85 -6.32
N ALA A 101 13.54 5.48 -7.39
CA ALA A 101 12.80 6.48 -8.16
C ALA A 101 11.55 5.89 -8.82
N GLU A 102 11.68 4.69 -9.37
CA GLU A 102 10.57 3.95 -9.98
C GLU A 102 9.52 3.55 -8.94
N ILE A 103 9.94 3.02 -7.78
CA ILE A 103 9.05 2.64 -6.69
C ILE A 103 8.25 3.85 -6.19
N GLU A 104 8.90 4.99 -5.95
CA GLU A 104 8.24 6.23 -5.51
C GLU A 104 7.28 6.76 -6.58
N ALA A 105 7.68 6.75 -7.86
CA ALA A 105 6.82 7.19 -8.96
C ALA A 105 5.59 6.29 -9.12
N SER A 106 5.77 4.97 -9.02
CA SER A 106 4.69 3.99 -9.04
C SER A 106 3.72 4.19 -7.87
N ALA A 107 4.25 4.39 -6.66
CA ALA A 107 3.43 4.63 -5.47
C ALA A 107 2.58 5.91 -5.61
N ARG A 108 3.16 6.99 -6.12
CA ARG A 108 2.43 8.24 -6.40
C ARG A 108 1.35 8.05 -7.44
N LEU A 109 1.63 7.31 -8.51
CA LEU A 109 0.66 7.01 -9.54
C LEU A 109 -0.50 6.15 -9.00
N CYS A 110 -0.19 5.08 -8.26
CA CYS A 110 -1.19 4.24 -7.61
C CYS A 110 -2.07 5.04 -6.63
N ALA A 111 -1.47 5.92 -5.83
CA ALA A 111 -2.19 6.81 -4.91
C ALA A 111 -3.13 7.77 -5.65
N ASP A 112 -2.69 8.35 -6.76
CA ASP A 112 -3.48 9.24 -7.60
C ASP A 112 -4.67 8.51 -8.26
N ILE A 113 -4.43 7.32 -8.82
CA ILE A 113 -5.48 6.46 -9.39
C ILE A 113 -6.50 6.09 -8.31
N ALA A 114 -6.04 5.66 -7.14
CA ALA A 114 -6.92 5.26 -6.04
C ALA A 114 -7.86 6.40 -5.61
N ARG A 115 -7.38 7.64 -5.53
CA ARG A 115 -8.20 8.82 -5.22
C ARG A 115 -9.21 9.12 -6.32
N ARG A 116 -8.77 9.15 -7.58
CA ARG A 116 -9.62 9.53 -8.71
C ARG A 116 -10.74 8.52 -8.96
N HIS A 117 -10.50 7.24 -8.68
CA HIS A 117 -11.47 6.17 -8.88
C HIS A 117 -12.13 5.67 -7.58
N ASN A 118 -11.90 6.33 -6.44
CA ASN A 118 -12.47 5.97 -5.14
C ASN A 118 -12.20 4.51 -4.73
N LEU A 119 -10.98 4.01 -4.99
CA LEU A 119 -10.60 2.64 -4.62
C LEU A 119 -10.39 2.48 -3.11
N GLY A 120 -10.30 3.58 -2.37
CA GLY A 120 -9.97 3.58 -0.95
C GLY A 120 -8.54 3.13 -0.68
N ARG A 121 -8.31 2.48 0.45
CA ARG A 121 -7.00 1.92 0.78
C ARG A 121 -6.62 0.82 -0.22
N LEU A 122 -5.40 0.90 -0.74
CA LEU A 122 -4.87 -0.12 -1.64
C LEU A 122 -4.40 -1.34 -0.83
N TRP A 123 -4.72 -2.54 -1.31
CA TRP A 123 -4.32 -3.80 -0.72
C TRP A 123 -4.34 -4.92 -1.74
N HIS A 124 -3.50 -5.93 -1.53
CA HIS A 124 -3.36 -7.09 -2.38
C HIS A 124 -3.74 -8.36 -1.61
N ASP A 125 -4.64 -9.15 -2.19
CA ASP A 125 -5.02 -10.50 -1.76
C ASP A 125 -5.55 -11.27 -2.98
N GLY A 126 -4.66 -11.57 -3.91
CA GLY A 126 -5.06 -12.10 -5.21
C GLY A 126 -6.10 -11.19 -5.86
N LEU A 127 -7.16 -11.77 -6.40
CA LEU A 127 -8.25 -11.02 -7.02
C LEU A 127 -9.31 -10.50 -6.03
N ASN A 128 -9.16 -10.75 -4.72
CA ASN A 128 -10.03 -10.17 -3.70
C ASN A 128 -9.65 -8.74 -3.37
N GLY A 129 -8.36 -8.39 -3.52
CA GLY A 129 -7.84 -7.05 -3.33
C GLY A 129 -8.20 -6.08 -4.45
N ASN A 130 -7.79 -4.82 -4.31
CA ASN A 130 -7.91 -3.80 -5.35
C ASN A 130 -6.56 -3.47 -6.02
N VAL A 131 -5.50 -4.22 -5.70
CA VAL A 131 -4.26 -4.29 -6.47
C VAL A 131 -4.07 -5.73 -6.91
N TRP A 132 -4.10 -5.96 -8.21
CA TRP A 132 -3.93 -7.28 -8.82
C TRP A 132 -2.56 -7.41 -9.45
N LEU A 133 -2.06 -8.63 -9.54
CA LEU A 133 -0.83 -8.95 -10.23
C LEU A 133 -1.14 -9.70 -11.52
N HIS A 134 -0.49 -9.37 -12.61
CA HIS A 134 -0.77 -9.99 -13.91
C HIS A 134 -0.74 -11.52 -13.84
N ARG A 135 0.19 -12.11 -13.09
CA ARG A 135 0.30 -13.57 -12.89
C ARG A 135 -0.93 -14.23 -12.25
N GLU A 136 -1.84 -13.46 -11.67
CA GLU A 136 -3.04 -13.95 -10.97
C GLU A 136 -4.31 -13.85 -11.81
N ILE A 137 -4.23 -13.16 -12.94
CA ILE A 137 -5.38 -12.95 -13.80
C ILE A 137 -5.74 -14.24 -14.54
N PRO A 138 -7.02 -14.66 -14.52
CA PRO A 138 -7.42 -15.90 -15.16
C PRO A 138 -7.12 -15.91 -16.67
N GLY A 139 -6.42 -16.93 -17.11
CA GLY A 139 -6.04 -17.11 -18.51
C GLY A 139 -4.68 -16.54 -18.89
N THR A 140 -3.96 -15.90 -17.95
CA THR A 140 -2.59 -15.44 -18.21
C THR A 140 -1.60 -16.60 -18.39
N ASP A 141 -0.61 -16.37 -19.22
CA ASP A 141 0.61 -17.21 -19.34
C ASP A 141 1.86 -16.52 -18.76
N HIS A 142 1.67 -15.36 -18.09
CA HIS A 142 2.74 -14.54 -17.51
C HIS A 142 2.98 -14.85 -16.02
N TYR A 143 3.30 -16.10 -15.69
CA TYR A 143 3.36 -16.63 -14.33
C TYR A 143 4.39 -15.95 -13.39
N GLY A 144 5.30 -15.14 -13.92
CA GLY A 144 6.28 -14.38 -13.14
C GLY A 144 5.96 -12.89 -12.98
N CYS A 145 4.99 -12.36 -13.72
CA CYS A 145 4.69 -10.92 -13.75
C CYS A 145 3.80 -10.49 -12.58
N PRO A 146 4.15 -9.44 -11.81
CA PRO A 146 5.34 -8.57 -11.97
C PRO A 146 6.50 -8.91 -11.02
N ASP A 147 6.29 -9.71 -9.98
CA ASP A 147 7.13 -9.81 -8.79
C ASP A 147 7.99 -11.09 -8.71
N ASN A 148 7.65 -12.11 -9.48
CA ASN A 148 8.34 -13.40 -9.48
C ASN A 148 9.29 -13.55 -10.68
N THR A 149 10.08 -12.51 -10.95
CA THR A 149 11.09 -12.44 -12.02
C THR A 149 12.41 -11.93 -11.47
N VAL A 150 13.47 -11.97 -12.29
CA VAL A 150 14.71 -11.26 -11.98
C VAL A 150 14.43 -9.77 -11.88
N ASN A 151 14.89 -9.10 -10.80
CA ASN A 151 14.51 -7.72 -10.52
C ASN A 151 12.99 -7.52 -10.55
N GLY A 152 12.25 -8.41 -9.90
CA GLY A 152 10.80 -8.33 -9.78
C GLY A 152 10.34 -7.14 -8.95
N LEU A 153 9.13 -6.70 -9.21
CA LEU A 153 8.56 -5.50 -8.61
C LEU A 153 8.30 -5.71 -7.11
N PRO A 154 8.75 -4.82 -6.21
CA PRO A 154 8.48 -4.91 -4.77
C PRO A 154 7.06 -4.38 -4.45
N VAL A 155 6.04 -5.14 -4.84
CA VAL A 155 4.61 -4.77 -4.78
C VAL A 155 4.19 -4.24 -3.41
N GLY A 156 4.55 -4.91 -2.32
CA GLY A 156 4.20 -4.48 -0.96
C GLY A 156 4.71 -3.07 -0.65
N ARG A 157 5.95 -2.74 -1.04
CA ARG A 157 6.52 -1.40 -0.83
C ARG A 157 5.75 -0.31 -1.58
N ILE A 158 5.32 -0.60 -2.81
CA ILE A 158 4.54 0.34 -3.63
C ILE A 158 3.18 0.59 -2.99
N ILE A 159 2.47 -0.47 -2.56
CA ILE A 159 1.17 -0.38 -1.90
C ILE A 159 1.27 0.42 -0.60
N ASP A 160 2.24 0.07 0.27
CA ASP A 160 2.43 0.75 1.55
C ASP A 160 2.72 2.24 1.34
N ARG A 161 3.60 2.55 0.39
CA ARG A 161 3.95 3.94 0.08
C ARG A 161 2.79 4.71 -0.54
N ALA A 162 2.00 4.10 -1.42
CA ALA A 162 0.80 4.71 -2.00
C ALA A 162 -0.25 5.04 -0.93
N ASN A 163 -0.47 4.13 0.01
CA ASN A 163 -1.36 4.36 1.15
C ASN A 163 -0.84 5.46 2.07
N GLN A 164 0.46 5.54 2.33
CA GLN A 164 1.06 6.65 3.08
C GLN A 164 0.81 8.00 2.39
N ILE A 165 0.96 8.06 1.06
CA ILE A 165 0.73 9.29 0.28
C ILE A 165 -0.74 9.72 0.38
N ASN A 166 -1.67 8.79 0.28
CA ASN A 166 -3.10 9.09 0.38
C ASN A 166 -3.51 9.48 1.80
N ASN A 167 -2.92 8.87 2.82
CA ASN A 167 -3.19 9.21 4.21
C ASN A 167 -2.58 10.57 4.62
N GLN A 168 -1.60 11.11 3.88
CA GLN A 168 -1.08 12.47 4.12
C GLN A 168 -2.05 13.59 3.69
N GLY A 169 -3.13 13.26 2.99
CA GLY A 169 -4.18 14.22 2.58
C GLY A 169 -5.47 14.15 3.40
N GLU A 170 -5.66 13.10 4.19
CA GLU A 170 -6.73 13.03 5.19
C GLU A 170 -6.07 13.30 6.55
N ASP A 171 -6.67 14.16 7.36
CA ASP A 171 -6.22 14.52 8.72
C ASP A 171 -5.93 13.29 9.60
N MET A 172 -4.82 12.58 9.30
CA MET A 172 -4.12 11.85 10.35
C MET A 172 -3.74 12.91 11.38
N PRO A 173 -3.93 12.65 12.68
CA PRO A 173 -3.46 13.57 13.68
C PRO A 173 -2.02 13.93 13.32
N VAL A 174 -1.82 15.20 12.92
CA VAL A 174 -0.50 15.69 12.51
C VAL A 174 0.36 15.46 13.72
N LYS A 175 1.62 15.11 13.55
CA LYS A 175 2.58 14.91 14.66
C LYS A 175 2.49 16.00 15.74
N THR A 176 1.97 17.16 15.38
CA THR A 176 1.77 18.33 16.22
C THR A 176 0.38 18.47 16.84
N ASP A 177 -0.58 17.56 16.54
CA ASP A 177 -1.92 17.67 17.12
C ASP A 177 -1.88 17.49 18.63
N PRO A 178 -2.63 18.31 19.39
CA PRO A 178 -2.69 18.20 20.82
C PRO A 178 -3.52 17.00 21.25
N ILE A 179 -2.99 16.19 22.16
CA ILE A 179 -3.70 15.08 22.81
C ILE A 179 -3.48 15.14 24.32
N GLU A 180 -4.44 14.62 25.08
CA GLU A 180 -4.29 14.47 26.53
C GLU A 180 -3.47 13.21 26.83
N TRP A 181 -2.28 13.41 27.46
CA TRP A 181 -1.36 12.35 27.83
C TRP A 181 -0.99 12.49 29.31
N TYR A 182 -1.43 11.55 30.14
CA TYR A 182 -1.24 11.59 31.61
C TYR A 182 -1.64 12.93 32.25
N GLY A 183 -2.74 13.53 31.78
CA GLY A 183 -3.26 14.80 32.33
C GLY A 183 -2.54 16.07 31.84
N ASN A 184 -1.69 15.93 30.81
CA ASN A 184 -1.05 17.06 30.14
C ASN A 184 -1.45 17.07 28.66
N THR A 185 -1.68 18.26 28.12
CA THR A 185 -1.84 18.43 26.67
C THR A 185 -0.46 18.39 26.01
N VAL A 186 -0.23 17.40 25.19
CA VAL A 186 1.04 17.19 24.46
C VAL A 186 0.76 16.89 23.00
N THR A 187 1.79 16.91 22.16
CA THR A 187 1.64 16.49 20.76
C THR A 187 1.63 14.95 20.64
N VAL A 188 1.02 14.44 19.59
CA VAL A 188 1.06 13.00 19.25
C VAL A 188 2.49 12.50 19.15
N GLU A 189 3.39 13.29 18.55
CA GLU A 189 4.80 12.95 18.44
C GLU A 189 5.47 12.79 19.82
N TYR A 190 5.21 13.71 20.73
CA TYR A 190 5.73 13.62 22.10
C TYR A 190 5.21 12.38 22.82
N ALA A 191 3.91 12.10 22.72
CA ALA A 191 3.31 10.94 23.35
C ALA A 191 3.90 9.61 22.83
N LEU A 192 4.15 9.51 21.53
CA LEU A 192 4.81 8.35 20.91
C LEU A 192 6.26 8.21 21.36
N GLN A 193 7.01 9.31 21.45
CA GLN A 193 8.38 9.31 21.95
C GLN A 193 8.45 8.91 23.43
N ASP A 194 7.54 9.45 24.27
CA ASP A 194 7.44 9.07 25.68
C ASP A 194 7.10 7.59 25.85
N LEU A 195 6.17 7.06 25.05
CA LEU A 195 5.84 5.65 25.05
C LEU A 195 7.03 4.78 24.66
N THR A 196 7.78 5.16 23.62
CA THR A 196 9.01 4.46 23.20
C THR A 196 10.03 4.45 24.34
N HIS A 197 10.33 5.59 24.95
CA HIS A 197 11.26 5.67 26.08
C HIS A 197 10.83 4.83 27.28
N ARG A 198 9.51 4.74 27.55
CA ARG A 198 8.99 3.88 28.64
C ARG A 198 9.13 2.41 28.34
N VAL A 199 8.93 2.00 27.07
CA VAL A 199 9.16 0.63 26.62
C VAL A 199 10.65 0.27 26.73
N ASP A 200 11.53 1.15 26.28
CA ASP A 200 12.99 0.97 26.39
C ASP A 200 13.46 0.91 27.86
N ALA A 201 12.94 1.79 28.71
CA ALA A 201 13.25 1.78 30.13
C ALA A 201 12.74 0.52 30.82
N LEU A 202 11.57 -0.01 30.42
CA LEU A 202 11.03 -1.28 30.91
C LEU A 202 11.93 -2.44 30.46
N ALA A 203 12.31 -2.47 29.19
CA ALA A 203 13.23 -3.46 28.64
C ALA A 203 14.58 -3.46 29.35
N ALA A 204 15.14 -2.26 29.64
CA ALA A 204 16.39 -2.12 30.37
C ALA A 204 16.30 -2.61 31.82
N ARG A 205 15.13 -2.44 32.47
CA ARG A 205 14.88 -2.92 33.85
C ARG A 205 14.66 -4.42 33.95
N LEU A 206 14.12 -5.01 32.90
CA LEU A 206 13.92 -6.46 32.81
C LEU A 206 15.21 -7.22 32.49
N GLY A 207 16.30 -6.49 32.17
CA GLY A 207 17.58 -7.06 31.78
C GLY A 207 17.56 -7.66 30.36
N PRO A 208 18.71 -8.18 29.89
CA PRO A 208 18.76 -8.83 28.60
C PRO A 208 17.88 -10.08 28.64
N ILE A 209 16.75 -10.00 27.97
CA ILE A 209 15.76 -11.09 27.78
C ILE A 209 16.35 -12.20 26.86
N SER A 210 17.68 -12.28 26.78
CA SER A 210 18.36 -12.96 25.67
C SER A 210 18.47 -14.48 25.78
N GLU A 211 18.20 -15.14 26.91
CA GLU A 211 18.45 -16.60 26.96
C GLU A 211 17.43 -17.48 27.69
N GLN A 212 16.39 -16.97 28.30
CA GLN A 212 15.43 -17.79 29.06
C GLN A 212 13.95 -17.59 28.73
N PHE A 213 13.61 -16.75 27.74
CA PHE A 213 12.23 -16.59 27.33
C PHE A 213 12.07 -16.87 25.84
N PRO A 214 11.19 -17.81 25.46
CA PRO A 214 10.83 -17.98 24.07
C PRO A 214 10.18 -16.69 23.56
N PHE A 215 10.62 -16.25 22.40
CA PHE A 215 10.28 -15.01 21.69
C PHE A 215 8.78 -14.86 21.30
N ASP A 216 7.88 -15.60 21.93
CA ASP A 216 6.47 -15.71 21.53
C ASP A 216 5.59 -14.50 21.93
N TYR A 217 6.09 -13.61 22.78
CA TYR A 217 5.29 -12.46 23.25
C TYR A 217 5.42 -11.20 22.38
N LEU A 218 6.56 -10.98 21.76
CA LEU A 218 6.74 -9.84 20.85
C LEU A 218 5.80 -9.91 19.64
N PRO A 219 5.63 -11.07 18.98
CA PRO A 219 4.61 -11.25 17.96
C PRO A 219 3.19 -11.02 18.46
N ALA A 220 2.86 -11.46 19.69
CA ALA A 220 1.53 -11.25 20.25
C ALA A 220 1.25 -9.77 20.57
N ILE A 221 2.25 -9.02 21.08
CA ILE A 221 2.15 -7.58 21.29
C ILE A 221 2.05 -6.84 19.96
N LEU A 222 2.86 -7.20 18.97
CA LEU A 222 2.81 -6.63 17.62
C LEU A 222 1.47 -6.94 16.93
N ASN A 223 0.98 -8.16 17.03
CA ASN A 223 -0.34 -8.53 16.49
C ASN A 223 -1.49 -7.81 17.20
N ASN A 224 -1.38 -7.53 18.52
CA ASN A 224 -2.38 -6.74 19.24
C ASN A 224 -2.30 -5.25 18.86
N ILE A 225 -1.12 -4.71 18.65
CA ILE A 225 -0.93 -3.35 18.12
C ILE A 225 -1.48 -3.27 16.70
N GLU A 226 -1.20 -4.26 15.87
CA GLU A 226 -1.68 -4.34 14.49
C GLU A 226 -3.20 -4.54 14.42
N SER A 227 -3.77 -5.44 15.23
CA SER A 227 -5.23 -5.63 15.30
C SER A 227 -5.93 -4.40 15.88
N THR A 228 -5.33 -3.69 16.82
CA THR A 228 -5.86 -2.42 17.33
C THR A 228 -5.75 -1.33 16.27
N TYR A 229 -4.64 -1.26 15.55
CA TYR A 229 -4.44 -0.37 14.40
C TYR A 229 -5.45 -0.66 13.29
N LEU A 230 -5.70 -1.93 12.95
CA LEU A 230 -6.71 -2.35 11.97
C LEU A 230 -8.14 -2.06 12.45
N ALA A 231 -8.44 -2.23 13.74
CA ALA A 231 -9.73 -1.88 14.32
C ALA A 231 -9.98 -0.37 14.30
N VAL A 232 -8.95 0.44 14.53
CA VAL A 232 -9.02 1.92 14.42
C VAL A 232 -9.19 2.37 12.97
N ASN A 233 -8.47 1.74 12.04
CA ASN A 233 -8.58 2.05 10.61
C ASN A 233 -9.85 1.47 9.96
N GLY A 234 -10.44 0.42 10.54
CA GLY A 234 -11.74 -0.12 10.13
C GLY A 234 -12.95 0.69 10.65
N LEU A 235 -12.73 1.64 11.58
CA LEU A 235 -13.69 2.66 11.91
C LEU A 235 -13.74 3.63 10.72
N LYS A 236 -14.74 3.47 9.85
CA LYS A 236 -14.95 4.36 8.70
C LYS A 236 -14.88 5.81 9.21
N PRO A 237 -14.10 6.69 8.56
CA PRO A 237 -14.22 8.12 8.78
C PRO A 237 -15.66 8.50 8.40
N GLY A 238 -16.47 8.78 9.37
CA GLY A 238 -17.79 9.39 9.16
C GLY A 238 -17.54 10.86 8.92
N ASP A 239 -17.86 11.34 7.73
CA ASP A 239 -18.18 12.74 7.42
C ASP A 239 -17.10 13.81 7.72
N GLY A 240 -15.81 13.51 7.55
CA GLY A 240 -14.73 14.49 7.68
C GLY A 240 -14.50 15.00 9.11
N LYS A 241 -14.97 14.27 10.11
CA LYS A 241 -14.69 14.54 11.53
C LYS A 241 -13.81 13.41 12.04
N GLY A 242 -12.63 13.75 12.55
CA GLY A 242 -11.72 12.82 13.22
C GLY A 242 -12.40 12.00 14.32
N LEU A 243 -11.68 11.06 14.92
CA LEU A 243 -12.20 10.28 16.05
C LEU A 243 -12.76 11.22 17.11
N THR A 244 -13.97 10.94 17.59
CA THR A 244 -14.54 11.72 18.69
C THR A 244 -13.75 11.46 19.97
N ASP A 245 -13.72 12.42 20.89
CA ASP A 245 -13.06 12.28 22.21
C ASP A 245 -13.48 11.00 22.93
N GLU A 246 -14.73 10.57 22.75
CA GLU A 246 -15.25 9.33 23.32
C GLU A 246 -14.64 8.08 22.66
N GLN A 247 -14.37 8.11 21.36
CA GLN A 247 -13.73 7.01 20.64
C GLN A 247 -12.25 6.92 20.97
N VAL A 248 -11.56 8.06 21.08
CA VAL A 248 -10.16 8.12 21.54
C VAL A 248 -10.04 7.62 22.98
N LYS A 249 -10.96 8.01 23.84
CA LYS A 249 -11.00 7.53 25.24
C LYS A 249 -11.25 6.02 25.33
N LYS A 250 -12.20 5.48 24.58
CA LYS A 250 -12.46 4.03 24.51
C LYS A 250 -11.25 3.24 24.03
N LEU A 251 -10.53 3.78 23.05
CA LEU A 251 -9.29 3.18 22.53
C LEU A 251 -8.18 3.19 23.58
N ALA A 252 -7.95 4.33 24.24
CA ALA A 252 -6.97 4.45 25.30
C ALA A 252 -7.29 3.54 26.50
N ASP A 253 -8.56 3.44 26.90
CA ASP A 253 -9.01 2.57 27.98
C ASP A 253 -8.89 1.08 27.60
N SER A 254 -9.15 0.72 26.34
CA SER A 254 -8.97 -0.65 25.81
C SER A 254 -7.49 -1.05 25.82
N LEU A 255 -6.59 -0.19 25.34
CA LEU A 255 -5.16 -0.42 25.37
C LEU A 255 -4.63 -0.54 26.80
N LYS A 256 -5.06 0.34 27.70
CA LYS A 256 -4.67 0.32 29.12
C LYS A 256 -5.15 -0.95 29.81
N THR A 257 -6.37 -1.39 29.54
CA THR A 257 -6.95 -2.59 30.13
C THR A 257 -6.27 -3.86 29.61
N SER A 258 -6.08 -3.98 28.29
CA SER A 258 -5.45 -5.14 27.65
C SER A 258 -3.99 -5.30 28.08
N LEU A 259 -3.19 -4.23 28.03
CA LEU A 259 -1.79 -4.27 28.41
C LEU A 259 -1.62 -4.52 29.92
N GLY A 260 -2.44 -3.85 30.73
CA GLY A 260 -2.41 -4.02 32.19
C GLY A 260 -2.80 -5.42 32.65
N GLN A 261 -3.80 -6.03 32.03
CA GLN A 261 -4.24 -7.40 32.34
C GLN A 261 -3.18 -8.44 31.92
N GLN A 262 -2.54 -8.28 30.76
CA GLN A 262 -1.50 -9.19 30.30
C GLN A 262 -0.26 -9.12 31.18
N VAL A 263 0.19 -7.94 31.56
CA VAL A 263 1.30 -7.74 32.48
C VAL A 263 1.00 -8.30 33.87
N ALA A 264 -0.22 -8.06 34.40
CA ALA A 264 -0.63 -8.57 35.71
C ALA A 264 -0.76 -10.11 35.72
N ALA A 265 -1.28 -10.70 34.66
CA ALA A 265 -1.39 -12.16 34.53
C ALA A 265 0.00 -12.83 34.48
N GLU A 266 0.94 -12.25 33.76
CA GLU A 266 2.30 -12.78 33.67
C GLU A 266 3.09 -12.60 34.98
N LEU A 267 2.91 -11.48 35.67
CA LEU A 267 3.51 -11.29 36.99
C LEU A 267 2.93 -12.27 38.03
N ALA A 268 1.62 -12.51 38.00
CA ALA A 268 0.99 -13.49 38.90
C ALA A 268 1.50 -14.91 38.65
N LYS A 269 1.74 -15.29 37.41
CA LYS A 269 2.31 -16.59 37.05
C LYS A 269 3.73 -16.76 37.59
N ARG A 270 4.57 -15.73 37.49
CA ARG A 270 5.97 -15.76 37.97
C ARG A 270 6.13 -15.70 39.48
N LEU A 271 5.14 -15.18 40.19
CA LEU A 271 5.15 -15.17 41.66
C LEU A 271 4.70 -16.50 42.27
N ASN A 272 4.13 -17.39 41.46
CA ASN A 272 3.66 -18.72 41.89
C ASN A 272 4.55 -19.87 41.41
N ASP A 273 5.56 -19.60 40.58
CA ASP A 273 6.66 -20.51 40.20
C ASP A 273 7.92 -20.18 41.03
#